data_8c815ea0dc49e9c3242c14f104eb0e9b
#
_entry.id   8c815ea0dc49e9c3242c14f104eb0e9b
#
_cell.length_a   1.000
_cell.length_b   1.000
_cell.length_c   1.000
_cell.angle_alpha   90.00
_cell.angle_beta   90.00
_cell.angle_gamma   90.00
#
_symmetry.space_group_name_H-M   'P 1'
#
loop_
_entity.id
_entity.type
_entity.pdbx_description
1 polymer ?
#
loop_
_entity_poly.entity_id
_entity_poly.type
_entity_poly.pdbx_seq_one_letter_code
_entity_poly.pdbx_strand_id
1 'polypeptide(L)'
;MEHCNDFKFDLMLGQITENELADILTNKKIEVKDDSAKSYKTGNVFIEFESRGKASGIATTHSDFYAIKTSHNSFVLIETQKLKQIARKHIDRIVFGGDNNTSKGVLIPRCELL
;
A
#
# COMPACT_ATOMS: atom_id res chain seq x y z
N MET A 1 2.32 34.18 16.01
CA MET A 1 2.65 33.76 14.65
C MET A 1 1.81 34.56 13.66
N GLU A 2 2.42 35.03 12.60
CA GLU A 2 1.72 35.88 11.64
C GLU A 2 1.03 35.05 10.57
N HIS A 3 -0.25 35.35 10.31
CA HIS A 3 -1.06 34.61 9.35
C HIS A 3 -0.48 34.63 7.93
N CYS A 4 0.11 35.77 7.50
CA CYS A 4 0.67 35.86 6.14
C CYS A 4 1.87 34.93 5.94
N ASN A 5 2.72 34.80 6.97
CA ASN A 5 3.86 33.88 6.88
C ASN A 5 3.44 32.44 6.89
N ASP A 6 2.42 32.10 7.68
CA ASP A 6 1.85 30.74 7.70
C ASP A 6 1.26 30.36 6.36
N PHE A 7 0.51 31.29 5.75
CA PHE A 7 -0.12 31.04 4.46
C PHE A 7 0.92 30.76 3.37
N LYS A 8 1.99 31.56 3.30
CA LYS A 8 3.06 31.35 2.33
C LYS A 8 3.79 30.04 2.56
N PHE A 9 4.06 29.70 3.82
CA PHE A 9 4.71 28.46 4.19
C PHE A 9 3.84 27.26 3.78
N ASP A 10 2.54 27.33 4.05
CA ASP A 10 1.59 26.27 3.68
C ASP A 10 1.49 26.08 2.17
N LEU A 11 1.52 27.16 1.40
CA LEU A 11 1.54 27.10 -0.05
C LEU A 11 2.81 26.40 -0.57
N MET A 12 3.96 26.71 0.01
CA MET A 12 5.23 26.09 -0.35
C MET A 12 5.20 24.58 -0.07
N LEU A 13 4.73 24.20 1.10
CA LEU A 13 4.59 22.78 1.47
C LEU A 13 3.61 22.06 0.55
N GLY A 14 2.50 22.71 0.24
CA GLY A 14 1.50 22.16 -0.69
C GLY A 14 2.10 21.90 -2.06
N GLN A 15 2.89 22.83 -2.58
CA GLN A 15 3.53 22.69 -3.88
C GLN A 15 4.57 21.57 -3.88
N ILE A 16 5.37 21.44 -2.84
CA ILE A 16 6.34 20.35 -2.69
C ILE A 16 5.60 19.01 -2.68
N THR A 17 4.54 18.90 -1.90
CA THR A 17 3.75 17.68 -1.77
C THR A 17 3.10 17.29 -3.10
N GLU A 18 2.55 18.27 -3.83
CA GLU A 18 1.96 18.04 -5.15
C GLU A 18 3.02 17.52 -6.13
N ASN A 19 4.20 18.09 -6.11
CA ASN A 19 5.30 17.68 -6.98
C ASN A 19 5.78 16.26 -6.64
N GLU A 20 5.83 15.92 -5.35
CA GLU A 20 6.18 14.57 -4.91
C GLU A 20 5.17 13.54 -5.41
N LEU A 21 3.88 13.82 -5.26
CA LEU A 21 2.83 12.93 -5.72
C LEU A 21 2.84 12.79 -7.24
N ALA A 22 3.02 13.90 -7.96
CA ALA A 22 3.11 13.88 -9.41
C ALA A 22 4.30 13.00 -9.88
N ASP A 23 5.45 13.08 -9.21
CA ASP A 23 6.60 12.26 -9.52
C ASP A 23 6.30 10.76 -9.30
N ILE A 24 5.66 10.42 -8.19
CA ILE A 24 5.25 9.04 -7.90
C ILE A 24 4.34 8.51 -9.01
N LEU A 25 3.33 9.29 -9.41
CA LEU A 25 2.33 8.86 -10.39
C LEU A 25 2.86 8.80 -11.83
N THR A 26 3.92 9.54 -12.15
CA THR A 26 4.44 9.63 -13.52
C THR A 26 5.76 8.90 -13.73
N ASN A 27 6.62 8.85 -12.72
CA ASN A 27 7.98 8.33 -12.87
C ASN A 27 8.26 7.04 -12.09
N LYS A 28 7.36 6.62 -11.21
CA LYS A 28 7.54 5.43 -10.39
C LYS A 28 6.64 4.30 -10.87
N LYS A 29 7.07 3.07 -10.62
CA LYS A 29 6.27 1.88 -10.91
C LYS A 29 5.32 1.61 -9.75
N ILE A 30 4.04 1.55 -10.04
CA ILE A 30 3.01 1.34 -9.01
C ILE A 30 2.31 0.01 -9.27
N GLU A 31 2.31 -0.85 -8.26
CA GLU A 31 1.51 -2.08 -8.26
C GLU A 31 0.14 -1.75 -7.66
N VAL A 32 -0.91 -1.96 -8.44
CA VAL A 32 -2.28 -1.66 -8.00
C VAL A 32 -2.97 -2.95 -7.57
N LYS A 33 -3.51 -2.93 -6.37
CA LYS A 33 -4.25 -4.07 -5.80
C LYS A 33 -5.61 -3.63 -5.30
N ASP A 34 -6.63 -4.43 -5.58
CA ASP A 34 -7.97 -4.21 -5.06
C ASP A 34 -8.28 -5.24 -3.97
N ASP A 35 -8.29 -4.78 -2.73
CA ASP A 35 -8.66 -5.59 -1.57
C ASP A 35 -9.91 -5.01 -0.87
N SER A 36 -10.65 -4.16 -1.58
CA SER A 36 -11.73 -3.38 -0.99
C SER A 36 -12.84 -4.22 -0.37
N ALA A 37 -13.24 -5.32 -1.02
CA ALA A 37 -14.34 -6.14 -0.54
C ALA A 37 -14.06 -6.78 0.82
N LYS A 38 -12.85 -7.30 1.01
CA LYS A 38 -12.46 -7.97 2.26
C LYS A 38 -11.93 -6.98 3.30
N SER A 39 -11.12 -6.03 2.89
CA SER A 39 -10.54 -5.04 3.81
C SER A 39 -11.60 -4.20 4.50
N TYR A 40 -12.61 -3.79 3.78
CA TYR A 40 -13.72 -3.03 4.37
C TYR A 40 -14.40 -3.80 5.52
N LYS A 41 -14.59 -5.11 5.34
CA LYS A 41 -15.29 -5.95 6.34
C LYS A 41 -14.40 -6.37 7.50
N THR A 42 -13.14 -6.71 7.21
CA THR A 42 -12.24 -7.34 8.20
C THR A 42 -11.27 -6.36 8.85
N GLY A 43 -11.03 -5.21 8.23
CA GLY A 43 -10.00 -4.27 8.68
C GLY A 43 -8.58 -4.73 8.33
N ASN A 44 -8.42 -5.81 7.56
CA ASN A 44 -7.13 -6.36 7.19
C ASN A 44 -6.93 -6.30 5.68
N VAL A 45 -5.66 -6.24 5.27
CA VAL A 45 -5.25 -6.31 3.88
C VAL A 45 -4.46 -7.59 3.67
N PHE A 46 -4.72 -8.30 2.58
CA PHE A 46 -4.01 -9.52 2.20
C PHE A 46 -2.85 -9.16 1.26
N ILE A 47 -1.63 -9.45 1.67
CA ILE A 47 -0.44 -9.20 0.85
C ILE A 47 0.15 -10.53 0.42
N GLU A 48 -0.03 -10.87 -0.85
CA GLU A 48 0.44 -12.13 -1.42
C GLU A 48 1.96 -12.16 -1.53
N PHE A 49 2.56 -13.30 -1.18
CA PHE A 49 3.99 -13.53 -1.40
C PHE A 49 4.28 -14.85 -2.12
N GLU A 50 3.29 -15.70 -2.32
CA GLU A 50 3.44 -16.98 -3.01
C GLU A 50 2.15 -17.34 -3.72
N SER A 51 2.25 -17.96 -4.89
CA SER A 51 1.11 -18.47 -5.63
C SER A 51 1.49 -19.79 -6.26
N ARG A 52 0.66 -20.81 -6.01
CA ARG A 52 0.85 -22.17 -6.57
C ARG A 52 2.26 -22.71 -6.34
N GLY A 53 2.78 -22.47 -5.15
CA GLY A 53 4.10 -22.94 -4.73
C GLY A 53 5.29 -22.13 -5.25
N LYS A 54 5.04 -20.99 -5.91
CA LYS A 54 6.10 -20.12 -6.44
C LYS A 54 6.03 -18.75 -5.84
N ALA A 55 7.19 -18.14 -5.61
CA ALA A 55 7.26 -16.76 -5.14
C ALA A 55 6.47 -15.84 -6.08
N SER A 56 5.70 -14.92 -5.50
CA SER A 56 4.84 -14.01 -6.25
C SER A 56 4.55 -12.77 -5.42
N GLY A 57 3.78 -11.84 -5.98
CA GLY A 57 3.35 -10.63 -5.29
C GLY A 57 4.51 -9.86 -4.70
N ILE A 58 4.45 -9.59 -3.40
CA ILE A 58 5.45 -8.77 -2.71
C ILE A 58 6.85 -9.39 -2.72
N ALA A 59 6.95 -10.70 -2.90
CA ALA A 59 8.25 -11.40 -2.94
C ALA A 59 8.99 -11.19 -4.26
N THR A 60 8.28 -10.87 -5.34
CA THR A 60 8.88 -10.77 -6.68
C THR A 60 8.71 -9.42 -7.34
N THR A 61 7.94 -8.53 -6.75
CA THR A 61 7.60 -7.24 -7.36
C THR A 61 8.83 -6.37 -7.59
N HIS A 62 8.83 -5.66 -8.70
CA HIS A 62 9.80 -4.60 -9.02
C HIS A 62 9.18 -3.21 -8.89
N SER A 63 7.99 -3.12 -8.30
CA SER A 63 7.33 -1.83 -8.11
C SER A 63 8.02 -0.98 -7.06
N ASP A 64 7.91 0.33 -7.23
CA ASP A 64 8.40 1.30 -6.24
C ASP A 64 7.35 1.54 -5.15
N PHE A 65 6.08 1.49 -5.53
CA PHE A 65 4.93 1.75 -4.66
C PHE A 65 3.83 0.73 -4.88
N TYR A 66 3.02 0.53 -3.86
CA TYR A 66 1.73 -0.15 -3.94
C TYR A 66 0.61 0.86 -3.76
N ALA A 67 -0.41 0.77 -4.60
CA ALA A 67 -1.68 1.46 -4.41
C ALA A 67 -2.72 0.40 -4.10
N ILE A 68 -3.16 0.33 -2.86
CA ILE A 68 -4.07 -0.70 -2.38
C ILE A 68 -5.44 -0.10 -2.15
N LYS A 69 -6.43 -0.58 -2.89
CA LYS A 69 -7.82 -0.17 -2.68
C LYS A 69 -8.35 -0.88 -1.45
N THR A 70 -8.71 -0.12 -0.42
CA THR A 70 -9.13 -0.66 0.87
C THR A 70 -10.62 -0.52 1.14
N SER A 71 -11.32 0.30 0.33
CA SER A 71 -12.76 0.47 0.39
C SER A 71 -13.25 0.96 -0.97
N HIS A 72 -14.57 1.12 -1.10
CA HIS A 72 -15.20 1.52 -2.36
C HIS A 72 -14.55 2.75 -3.03
N ASN A 73 -14.09 3.70 -2.24
CA ASN A 73 -13.58 4.98 -2.75
C ASN A 73 -12.26 5.40 -2.12
N SER A 74 -11.47 4.46 -1.61
CA SER A 74 -10.23 4.79 -0.89
C SER A 74 -9.08 3.90 -1.32
N PHE A 75 -7.92 4.52 -1.51
CA PHE A 75 -6.65 3.84 -1.77
C PHE A 75 -5.64 4.24 -0.71
N VAL A 76 -4.78 3.30 -0.36
CA VAL A 76 -3.55 3.59 0.37
C VAL A 76 -2.40 3.50 -0.62
N LEU A 77 -1.61 4.55 -0.69
CA LEU A 77 -0.38 4.57 -1.48
C LEU A 77 0.79 4.42 -0.52
N ILE A 78 1.56 3.36 -0.67
CA ILE A 78 2.65 3.03 0.26
C ILE A 78 3.88 2.58 -0.51
N GLU A 79 5.05 3.02 -0.06
CA GLU A 79 6.32 2.58 -0.62
C GLU A 79 6.49 1.07 -0.46
N THR A 80 6.91 0.38 -1.52
CA THR A 80 7.03 -1.07 -1.52
C THR A 80 7.96 -1.58 -0.41
N GLN A 81 9.08 -0.91 -0.17
CA GLN A 81 10.01 -1.34 0.88
C GLN A 81 9.39 -1.24 2.28
N LYS A 82 8.61 -0.19 2.51
CA LYS A 82 7.88 -0.04 3.77
C LYS A 82 6.84 -1.15 3.93
N LEU A 83 6.12 -1.48 2.86
CA LEU A 83 5.14 -2.56 2.89
C LEU A 83 5.81 -3.91 3.19
N LYS A 84 6.98 -4.17 2.60
CA LYS A 84 7.76 -5.38 2.90
C LYS A 84 8.14 -5.46 4.38
N GLN A 85 8.56 -4.35 4.98
CA GLN A 85 8.91 -4.31 6.40
C GLN A 85 7.71 -4.63 7.28
N ILE A 86 6.55 -4.06 6.96
CA ILE A 86 5.31 -4.32 7.69
C ILE A 86 4.90 -5.78 7.54
N ALA A 87 4.97 -6.32 6.32
CA ALA A 87 4.62 -7.71 6.07
C ALA A 87 5.49 -8.68 6.88
N ARG A 88 6.79 -8.39 7.02
CA ARG A 88 7.70 -9.22 7.83
C ARG A 88 7.30 -9.24 9.31
N LYS A 89 6.76 -8.15 9.83
CA LYS A 89 6.27 -8.11 11.22
C LYS A 89 5.07 -9.02 11.46
N HIS A 90 4.33 -9.32 10.41
CA HIS A 90 3.10 -10.12 10.49
C HIS A 90 3.26 -11.49 9.83
N ILE A 91 4.48 -11.98 9.72
CA ILE A 91 4.75 -13.26 9.07
C ILE A 91 4.11 -14.46 9.80
N ASP A 92 3.70 -14.28 11.03
CA ASP A 92 2.95 -15.28 11.81
C ASP A 92 1.47 -15.34 11.40
N ARG A 93 0.99 -14.40 10.60
CA ARG A 93 -0.40 -14.32 10.14
C ARG A 93 -0.52 -14.71 8.67
N ILE A 94 0.12 -15.81 8.29
CA ILE A 94 0.05 -16.34 6.94
C ILE A 94 -1.29 -17.03 6.73
N VAL A 95 -1.96 -16.68 5.64
CA VAL A 95 -3.24 -17.29 5.26
C VAL A 95 -3.23 -17.63 3.77
N PHE A 96 -4.14 -18.52 3.38
CA PHE A 96 -4.38 -18.82 1.98
C PHE A 96 -5.46 -17.88 1.45
N GLY A 97 -5.30 -17.46 0.22
CA GLY A 97 -6.24 -16.56 -0.45
C GLY A 97 -6.20 -16.77 -1.96
N GLY A 98 -6.79 -15.80 -2.68
CA GLY A 98 -6.88 -15.88 -4.12
C GLY A 98 -7.84 -16.95 -4.61
N ASP A 99 -7.84 -17.19 -5.92
CA ASP A 99 -8.72 -18.17 -6.55
C ASP A 99 -8.39 -19.59 -6.07
N ASN A 100 -9.40 -20.28 -5.55
CA ASN A 100 -9.28 -21.66 -5.02
C ASN A 100 -8.21 -21.78 -3.91
N ASN A 101 -7.94 -20.71 -3.18
CA ASN A 101 -6.93 -20.66 -2.10
C ASN A 101 -5.54 -21.11 -2.57
N THR A 102 -5.16 -20.76 -3.79
CA THR A 102 -3.86 -21.13 -4.36
C THR A 102 -2.74 -20.18 -4.01
N SER A 103 -3.06 -19.04 -3.38
CA SER A 103 -2.09 -18.02 -2.99
C SER A 103 -1.86 -18.04 -1.48
N LYS A 104 -0.63 -17.76 -1.07
CA LYS A 104 -0.29 -17.48 0.33
C LYS A 104 0.03 -16.01 0.48
N GLY A 105 -0.43 -15.43 1.55
CA GLY A 105 -0.15 -14.04 1.88
C GLY A 105 -0.19 -13.80 3.35
N VAL A 106 0.13 -12.57 3.72
CA VAL A 106 0.15 -12.11 5.10
C VAL A 106 -1.04 -11.18 5.29
N LEU A 107 -1.77 -11.33 6.40
CA LEU A 107 -2.80 -10.38 6.78
C LEU A 107 -2.19 -9.25 7.59
N ILE A 108 -2.37 -8.04 7.11
CA ILE A 108 -1.87 -6.83 7.76
C ILE A 108 -3.06 -5.98 8.17
N PRO A 109 -3.14 -5.54 9.45
CA PRO A 109 -4.16 -4.58 9.84
C PRO A 109 -4.05 -3.32 8.96
N ARG A 110 -5.16 -2.90 8.38
CA ARG A 110 -5.20 -1.75 7.47
C ARG A 110 -4.59 -0.48 8.10
N CYS A 111 -4.82 -0.28 9.39
CA CYS A 111 -4.31 0.88 10.11
C CYS A 111 -2.78 0.97 10.13
N GLU A 112 -2.07 -0.14 9.96
CA GLU A 112 -0.60 -0.12 9.93
C GLU A 112 -0.02 0.35 8.60
N LEU A 113 -0.86 0.49 7.59
CA LEU A 113 -0.44 1.03 6.29
C LEU A 113 -0.39 2.57 6.27
N LEU A 114 -0.88 3.20 7.30
CA LEU A 114 -0.99 4.65 7.38
C LEU A 114 0.25 5.28 8.00
#